data_a2b289bbf8ea53748c9f5078cbb3089d
#
_entry.id   a2b289bbf8ea53748c9f5078cbb3089d
#
_cell.length_a   1.000
_cell.length_b   1.000
_cell.length_c   1.000
_cell.angle_alpha   90.00
_cell.angle_beta   90.00
_cell.angle_gamma   90.00
#
_symmetry.space_group_name_H-M   'P 1'
#
loop_
_entity.id
_entity.type
_entity.pdbx_description
1 polymer ?
#
loop_
_entity_poly.entity_id
_entity_poly.type
_entity_poly.pdbx_seq_one_letter_code
_entity_poly.pdbx_strand_id
1 'polypeptide(L)'
;MKTIIMKTMMNTNIIKFQERWGLGNMQVFSYGNAKLPKETLIVNITSAVHCPSERLGFCRCSKVCYAKKCERIYKAYLHKNTLIESYMYLWDDKDLKDILMYYILNAPVKIKYVRLNEAGDFPDQQSVDRWSNIGRWLYKVFGIKTYCYTCREDLNFSGVHFIVNSSSPNIKAHRWFFCVDKFQFNNLPDNAVKCKGDCRKCSLCFNSRYQGVIYCKQH
;
A
#
# COMPACT_ATOMS: atom_id res chain seq x y z
N MET A 1 6.60 -30.23 -12.08
CA MET A 1 7.32 -30.79 -10.92
C MET A 1 8.07 -29.73 -10.12
N LYS A 2 8.98 -28.92 -10.70
CA LYS A 2 9.71 -27.84 -9.97
C LYS A 2 8.81 -26.85 -9.22
N THR A 3 7.70 -26.42 -9.81
CA THR A 3 6.74 -25.47 -9.20
C THR A 3 6.03 -26.05 -7.98
N ILE A 4 5.70 -27.35 -8.00
CA ILE A 4 5.04 -28.04 -6.89
C ILE A 4 6.02 -28.19 -5.73
N ILE A 5 7.26 -28.61 -5.99
CA ILE A 5 8.31 -28.76 -4.98
C ILE A 5 8.60 -27.38 -4.33
N MET A 6 8.75 -26.31 -5.11
CA MET A 6 8.89 -24.94 -4.58
C MET A 6 7.71 -24.55 -3.68
N LYS A 7 6.47 -24.80 -4.11
CA LYS A 7 5.28 -24.51 -3.28
C LYS A 7 5.29 -25.28 -1.97
N THR A 8 5.65 -26.56 -1.98
CA THR A 8 5.69 -27.40 -0.78
C THR A 8 6.77 -26.92 0.20
N MET A 9 7.99 -26.67 -0.28
CA MET A 9 9.08 -26.15 0.56
C MET A 9 8.74 -24.77 1.14
N MET A 10 8.06 -23.93 0.37
CA MET A 10 7.65 -22.61 0.82
C MET A 10 6.52 -22.66 1.86
N ASN A 11 5.56 -23.59 1.71
CA ASN A 11 4.52 -23.79 2.71
C ASN A 11 5.11 -24.23 4.06
N THR A 12 6.12 -25.10 4.05
CA THR A 12 6.83 -25.49 5.29
C THR A 12 7.56 -24.31 5.92
N ASN A 13 8.23 -23.49 5.12
CA ASN A 13 8.95 -22.31 5.60
C ASN A 13 7.98 -21.25 6.17
N ILE A 14 6.78 -21.09 5.57
CA ILE A 14 5.82 -20.11 6.07
C ILE A 14 5.15 -20.57 7.35
N ILE A 15 4.89 -21.88 7.52
CA ILE A 15 4.37 -22.41 8.81
C ILE A 15 5.39 -22.09 9.90
N LYS A 16 6.67 -22.40 9.69
CA LYS A 16 7.74 -22.06 10.64
C LYS A 16 7.85 -20.54 10.86
N PHE A 17 7.64 -19.73 9.82
CA PHE A 17 7.60 -18.27 9.91
C PHE A 17 6.41 -17.79 10.75
N GLN A 18 5.21 -18.35 10.50
CA GLN A 18 4.00 -18.01 11.25
C GLN A 18 4.13 -18.42 12.73
N GLU A 19 4.71 -19.60 13.00
CA GLU A 19 5.01 -20.06 14.35
C GLU A 19 6.04 -19.17 15.05
N ARG A 20 7.17 -18.86 14.36
CA ARG A 20 8.23 -17.98 14.88
C ARG A 20 7.69 -16.61 15.29
N TRP A 21 6.75 -16.05 14.53
CA TRP A 21 6.22 -14.73 14.75
C TRP A 21 4.85 -14.72 15.45
N GLY A 22 4.33 -15.86 15.85
CA GLY A 22 3.04 -15.98 16.54
C GLY A 22 1.86 -15.49 15.69
N LEU A 23 1.95 -15.57 14.37
CA LEU A 23 0.93 -15.06 13.46
C LEU A 23 -0.34 -15.93 13.43
N GLY A 24 -0.24 -17.20 13.79
CA GLY A 24 -1.34 -18.15 13.68
C GLY A 24 -1.97 -18.14 12.28
N ASN A 25 -3.29 -18.04 12.24
CA ASN A 25 -4.06 -17.92 10.98
C ASN A 25 -4.30 -16.47 10.54
N MET A 26 -3.56 -15.50 11.10
CA MET A 26 -3.77 -14.10 10.77
C MET A 26 -3.38 -13.80 9.34
N GLN A 27 -4.31 -13.23 8.57
CA GLN A 27 -4.03 -12.72 7.24
C GLN A 27 -3.28 -11.38 7.34
N VAL A 28 -1.94 -11.41 7.16
CA VAL A 28 -1.08 -10.23 7.24
C VAL A 28 -1.38 -9.24 6.11
N PHE A 29 -1.43 -9.72 4.86
CA PHE A 29 -1.78 -8.92 3.70
C PHE A 29 -3.15 -9.30 3.17
N SER A 30 -3.77 -8.42 2.39
CA SER A 30 -5.09 -8.66 1.79
C SER A 30 -5.07 -8.51 0.28
N TYR A 31 -6.00 -9.19 -0.41
CA TYR A 31 -6.13 -9.17 -1.86
C TYR A 31 -7.30 -8.29 -2.26
N GLY A 32 -7.00 -7.15 -2.89
CA GLY A 32 -8.01 -6.21 -3.32
C GLY A 32 -9.07 -5.86 -2.26
N ASN A 33 -10.06 -5.13 -2.67
CA ASN A 33 -11.24 -4.81 -1.85
C ASN A 33 -12.41 -4.40 -2.76
N ALA A 34 -13.45 -3.76 -2.21
CA ALA A 34 -14.59 -3.29 -3.00
C ALA A 34 -14.22 -2.33 -4.14
N LYS A 35 -13.10 -1.61 -4.03
CA LYS A 35 -12.62 -0.63 -5.03
C LYS A 35 -11.41 -1.12 -5.82
N LEU A 36 -10.55 -1.93 -5.21
CA LEU A 36 -9.31 -2.41 -5.81
C LEU A 36 -9.49 -3.79 -6.44
N PRO A 37 -8.87 -4.06 -7.61
CA PRO A 37 -8.91 -5.38 -8.22
C PRO A 37 -8.23 -6.43 -7.34
N LYS A 38 -8.70 -7.69 -7.43
CA LYS A 38 -8.15 -8.83 -6.66
C LYS A 38 -6.68 -9.12 -6.98
N GLU A 39 -6.20 -8.68 -8.13
CA GLU A 39 -4.79 -8.74 -8.53
C GLU A 39 -3.88 -7.76 -7.77
N THR A 40 -4.43 -7.02 -6.81
CA THR A 40 -3.66 -6.09 -5.96
C THR A 40 -3.45 -6.70 -4.59
N LEU A 41 -2.19 -6.90 -4.20
CA LEU A 41 -1.81 -7.22 -2.83
C LEU A 41 -1.68 -5.91 -2.04
N ILE A 42 -2.40 -5.80 -0.93
CA ILE A 42 -2.42 -4.62 -0.07
C ILE A 42 -1.51 -4.85 1.13
N VAL A 43 -0.57 -3.93 1.31
CA VAL A 43 0.44 -3.94 2.38
C VAL A 43 0.39 -2.60 3.12
N ASN A 44 0.00 -2.63 4.39
CA ASN A 44 0.07 -1.46 5.27
C ASN A 44 1.38 -1.51 6.06
N ILE A 45 2.13 -0.40 6.07
CA ILE A 45 3.41 -0.30 6.79
C ILE A 45 3.14 0.13 8.23
N THR A 46 2.21 1.08 8.41
CA THR A 46 1.76 1.54 9.73
C THR A 46 0.24 1.47 9.80
N SER A 47 -0.30 1.47 11.02
CA SER A 47 -1.74 1.64 11.22
C SER A 47 -2.17 3.09 10.97
N ALA A 48 -3.47 3.31 10.73
CA ALA A 48 -3.98 4.67 10.53
C ALA A 48 -4.00 5.50 11.82
N VAL A 49 -4.15 4.87 12.99
CA VAL A 49 -4.08 5.56 14.30
C VAL A 49 -2.67 6.03 14.64
N HIS A 50 -1.64 5.39 14.09
CA HIS A 50 -0.24 5.78 14.26
C HIS A 50 0.34 6.46 13.02
N CYS A 51 -0.50 6.85 12.05
CA CYS A 51 -0.07 7.39 10.77
C CYS A 51 0.93 8.55 10.94
N PRO A 52 2.17 8.42 10.45
CA PRO A 52 3.19 9.44 10.63
C PRO A 52 2.82 10.76 9.95
N SER A 53 2.20 10.72 8.76
CA SER A 53 1.75 11.92 8.06
C SER A 53 0.73 12.73 8.86
N GLU A 54 -0.14 12.08 9.63
CA GLU A 54 -1.08 12.78 10.49
C GLU A 54 -0.38 13.36 11.72
N ARG A 55 0.44 12.55 12.39
CA ARG A 55 1.15 12.96 13.61
C ARG A 55 2.08 14.15 13.38
N LEU A 56 2.65 14.24 12.18
CA LEU A 56 3.55 15.33 11.76
C LEU A 56 2.82 16.50 11.08
N GLY A 57 1.49 16.44 10.97
CA GLY A 57 0.69 17.53 10.39
C GLY A 57 0.67 17.60 8.86
N PHE A 58 1.26 16.64 8.14
CA PHE A 58 1.30 16.62 6.67
C PHE A 58 0.01 16.12 6.02
N CYS A 59 -0.82 15.36 6.75
CA CYS A 59 -2.03 14.75 6.20
C CYS A 59 -3.15 15.76 6.01
N ARG A 60 -3.47 16.09 4.76
CA ARG A 60 -4.53 17.05 4.40
C ARG A 60 -5.95 16.50 4.56
N CYS A 61 -6.09 15.18 4.67
CA CYS A 61 -7.40 14.51 4.83
C CYS A 61 -7.59 13.84 6.19
N SER A 62 -6.84 14.23 7.22
CA SER A 62 -6.87 13.60 8.55
C SER A 62 -8.25 13.56 9.17
N LYS A 63 -9.04 14.66 9.03
CA LYS A 63 -10.40 14.77 9.58
C LYS A 63 -11.41 13.82 8.92
N VAL A 64 -11.17 13.42 7.68
CA VAL A 64 -12.05 12.55 6.87
C VAL A 64 -11.39 11.24 6.48
N CYS A 65 -10.32 10.85 7.18
CA CYS A 65 -9.58 9.65 6.89
C CYS A 65 -10.43 8.40 7.10
N TYR A 66 -10.74 7.70 6.01
CA TYR A 66 -11.57 6.50 6.06
C TYR A 66 -10.86 5.36 6.81
N ALA A 67 -9.54 5.24 6.71
CA ALA A 67 -8.78 4.20 7.40
C ALA A 67 -8.85 4.36 8.92
N LYS A 68 -8.71 5.58 9.44
CA LYS A 68 -8.94 5.87 10.88
C LYS A 68 -10.38 5.56 11.30
N LYS A 69 -11.35 5.91 10.47
CA LYS A 69 -12.75 5.57 10.73
C LYS A 69 -12.95 4.06 10.80
N CYS A 70 -12.36 3.30 9.86
CA CYS A 70 -12.43 1.83 9.87
C CYS A 70 -11.75 1.24 11.11
N GLU A 71 -10.57 1.68 11.49
CA GLU A 71 -9.86 1.19 12.69
C GLU A 71 -10.62 1.53 13.99
N ARG A 72 -11.28 2.68 14.03
CA ARG A 72 -12.14 3.06 15.17
C ARG A 72 -13.36 2.15 15.32
N ILE A 73 -13.99 1.79 14.20
CA ILE A 73 -15.23 0.98 14.18
C ILE A 73 -14.90 -0.52 14.34
N TYR A 74 -13.90 -1.01 13.62
CA TYR A 74 -13.56 -2.43 13.56
C TYR A 74 -12.29 -2.73 14.37
N LYS A 75 -12.45 -3.12 15.64
CA LYS A 75 -11.33 -3.40 16.55
C LYS A 75 -10.38 -4.48 16.05
N ALA A 76 -10.89 -5.51 15.38
CA ALA A 76 -10.07 -6.53 14.75
C ALA A 76 -9.17 -5.98 13.64
N TYR A 77 -9.66 -4.99 12.88
CA TYR A 77 -8.87 -4.31 11.85
C TYR A 77 -7.76 -3.45 12.46
N LEU A 78 -8.07 -2.69 13.52
CA LEU A 78 -7.07 -1.96 14.29
C LEU A 78 -6.00 -2.90 14.85
N HIS A 79 -6.40 -3.96 15.56
CA HIS A 79 -5.46 -4.93 16.12
C HIS A 79 -4.55 -5.54 15.05
N LYS A 80 -5.11 -5.96 13.92
CA LYS A 80 -4.33 -6.46 12.79
C LYS A 80 -3.31 -5.44 12.31
N ASN A 81 -3.72 -4.19 12.06
CA ASN A 81 -2.82 -3.18 11.50
C ASN A 81 -1.71 -2.77 12.47
N THR A 82 -2.00 -2.65 13.77
CA THR A 82 -0.97 -2.35 14.79
C THR A 82 0.01 -3.49 14.96
N LEU A 83 -0.45 -4.73 14.86
CA LEU A 83 0.42 -5.90 14.92
C LEU A 83 1.34 -5.99 13.69
N ILE A 84 0.80 -5.76 12.50
CA ILE A 84 1.60 -5.71 11.26
C ILE A 84 2.63 -4.58 11.33
N GLU A 85 2.26 -3.41 11.83
CA GLU A 85 3.18 -2.30 12.07
C GLU A 85 4.38 -2.74 12.91
N SER A 86 4.14 -3.44 14.03
CA SER A 86 5.21 -3.98 14.87
C SER A 86 6.12 -4.95 14.08
N TYR A 87 5.54 -5.83 13.29
CA TYR A 87 6.31 -6.76 12.47
C TYR A 87 7.11 -6.08 11.37
N MET A 88 6.61 -4.98 10.78
CA MET A 88 7.38 -4.22 9.78
C MET A 88 8.69 -3.64 10.32
N TYR A 89 8.77 -3.39 11.63
CA TYR A 89 10.01 -3.02 12.31
C TYR A 89 10.90 -4.23 12.63
N LEU A 90 10.31 -5.37 12.98
CA LEU A 90 11.04 -6.56 13.45
C LEU A 90 11.57 -7.44 12.31
N TRP A 91 10.84 -7.53 11.19
CA TRP A 91 11.25 -8.34 10.05
C TRP A 91 12.45 -7.74 9.33
N ASP A 92 13.41 -8.58 9.01
CA ASP A 92 14.46 -8.20 8.06
C ASP A 92 13.94 -8.27 6.60
N ASP A 93 14.80 -7.92 5.65
CA ASP A 93 14.43 -7.93 4.23
C ASP A 93 14.14 -9.33 3.69
N LYS A 94 14.76 -10.34 4.28
CA LYS A 94 14.53 -11.74 3.92
C LYS A 94 13.15 -12.18 4.39
N ASP A 95 12.82 -11.93 5.66
CA ASP A 95 11.52 -12.23 6.24
C ASP A 95 10.39 -11.57 5.44
N LEU A 96 10.57 -10.29 5.08
CA LEU A 96 9.57 -9.55 4.31
C LEU A 96 9.41 -10.08 2.87
N LYS A 97 10.50 -10.49 2.22
CA LYS A 97 10.44 -11.14 0.90
C LYS A 97 9.80 -12.52 0.96
N ASP A 98 10.10 -13.31 1.97
CA ASP A 98 9.55 -14.65 2.15
C ASP A 98 8.02 -14.59 2.34
N ILE A 99 7.52 -13.67 3.17
CA ILE A 99 6.08 -13.53 3.37
C ILE A 99 5.38 -12.94 2.14
N LEU A 100 5.97 -11.96 1.46
CA LEU A 100 5.43 -11.45 0.20
C LEU A 100 5.34 -12.54 -0.85
N MET A 101 6.39 -13.33 -1.00
CA MET A 101 6.44 -14.45 -1.94
C MET A 101 5.34 -15.49 -1.64
N TYR A 102 5.13 -15.83 -0.35
CA TYR A 102 4.03 -16.71 0.05
C TYR A 102 2.68 -16.16 -0.40
N TYR A 103 2.37 -14.90 -0.11
CA TYR A 103 1.11 -14.29 -0.52
C TYR A 103 0.94 -14.21 -2.03
N ILE A 104 2.01 -13.96 -2.77
CA ILE A 104 1.99 -13.90 -4.24
C ILE A 104 1.73 -15.28 -4.85
N LEU A 105 2.39 -16.32 -4.37
CA LEU A 105 2.29 -17.66 -4.94
C LEU A 105 1.01 -18.42 -4.53
N ASN A 106 0.42 -18.08 -3.39
CA ASN A 106 -0.82 -18.66 -2.91
C ASN A 106 -2.06 -17.75 -3.16
N ALA A 107 -1.88 -16.66 -3.90
CA ALA A 107 -3.00 -15.79 -4.25
C ALA A 107 -4.04 -16.53 -5.13
N PRO A 108 -5.34 -16.24 -4.93
CA PRO A 108 -6.40 -16.85 -5.73
C PRO A 108 -6.37 -16.42 -7.21
N VAL A 109 -5.68 -15.31 -7.50
CA VAL A 109 -5.44 -14.76 -8.83
C VAL A 109 -4.01 -14.30 -8.98
N LYS A 110 -3.51 -14.20 -10.23
CA LYS A 110 -2.16 -13.69 -10.47
C LYS A 110 -2.03 -12.24 -10.00
N ILE A 111 -1.15 -11.99 -9.03
CA ILE A 111 -0.88 -10.65 -8.53
C ILE A 111 -0.13 -9.83 -9.60
N LYS A 112 -0.61 -8.62 -9.85
CA LYS A 112 -0.03 -7.67 -10.80
C LYS A 112 0.50 -6.42 -10.12
N TYR A 113 -0.06 -6.10 -8.95
CA TYR A 113 0.22 -4.87 -8.22
C TYR A 113 0.42 -5.15 -6.73
N VAL A 114 1.31 -4.37 -6.12
CA VAL A 114 1.40 -4.22 -4.66
C VAL A 114 1.06 -2.76 -4.33
N ARG A 115 0.03 -2.56 -3.51
CA ARG A 115 -0.34 -1.27 -2.96
C ARG A 115 0.22 -1.12 -1.56
N LEU A 116 1.08 -0.13 -1.38
CA LEU A 116 1.56 0.27 -0.06
C LEU A 116 0.62 1.33 0.52
N ASN A 117 0.44 1.28 1.83
CA ASN A 117 -0.24 2.31 2.61
C ASN A 117 -1.70 2.55 2.17
N GLU A 118 -2.54 1.49 2.23
CA GLU A 118 -3.99 1.70 2.22
C GLU A 118 -4.44 2.36 3.53
N ALA A 119 -3.77 2.00 4.64
CA ALA A 119 -3.84 2.65 5.93
C ALA A 119 -2.42 3.07 6.35
N GLY A 120 -2.30 4.17 7.09
CA GLY A 120 -1.01 4.70 7.54
C GLY A 120 -0.17 5.33 6.43
N ASP A 121 1.11 5.55 6.72
CA ASP A 121 2.12 6.09 5.79
C ASP A 121 3.53 5.60 6.17
N PHE A 122 4.56 5.99 5.42
CA PHE A 122 5.95 5.64 5.71
C PHE A 122 6.41 6.25 7.05
N PRO A 123 6.98 5.45 7.97
CA PRO A 123 7.47 5.99 9.25
C PRO A 123 8.73 6.87 9.10
N ASP A 124 9.63 6.52 8.19
CA ASP A 124 10.94 7.14 8.02
C ASP A 124 11.51 6.91 6.61
N GLN A 125 12.69 7.50 6.34
CA GLN A 125 13.39 7.34 5.07
C GLN A 125 13.88 5.90 4.85
N GLN A 126 14.31 5.22 5.91
CA GLN A 126 14.77 3.83 5.82
C GLN A 126 13.65 2.91 5.27
N SER A 127 12.42 3.15 5.70
CA SER A 127 11.24 2.43 5.16
C SER A 127 11.01 2.71 3.69
N VAL A 128 11.18 3.97 3.24
CA VAL A 128 11.07 4.32 1.80
C VAL A 128 12.13 3.57 0.99
N ASP A 129 13.38 3.60 1.44
CA ASP A 129 14.51 2.97 0.75
C ASP A 129 14.35 1.44 0.72
N ARG A 130 13.93 0.86 1.84
CA ARG A 130 13.61 -0.56 1.97
C ARG A 130 12.54 -0.99 0.97
N TRP A 131 11.42 -0.28 0.93
CA TRP A 131 10.33 -0.58 0.00
C TRP A 131 10.70 -0.29 -1.45
N SER A 132 11.61 0.63 -1.72
CA SER A 132 12.19 0.83 -3.05
C SER A 132 12.97 -0.43 -3.52
N ASN A 133 13.81 -0.99 -2.65
CA ASN A 133 14.54 -2.22 -2.94
C ASN A 133 13.61 -3.43 -3.13
N ILE A 134 12.58 -3.56 -2.31
CA ILE A 134 11.55 -4.58 -2.43
C ILE A 134 10.73 -4.40 -3.71
N GLY A 135 10.35 -3.19 -4.05
CA GLY A 135 9.65 -2.87 -5.30
C GLY A 135 10.45 -3.26 -6.55
N ARG A 136 11.76 -2.99 -6.53
CA ARG A 136 12.69 -3.43 -7.57
C ARG A 136 12.73 -4.96 -7.67
N TRP A 137 12.82 -5.65 -6.56
CA TRP A 137 12.82 -7.12 -6.51
C TRP A 137 11.49 -7.70 -7.02
N LEU A 138 10.34 -7.19 -6.56
CA LEU A 138 9.01 -7.61 -7.03
C LEU A 138 8.86 -7.47 -8.54
N TYR A 139 9.35 -6.36 -9.09
CA TYR A 139 9.30 -6.13 -10.53
C TYR A 139 10.22 -7.09 -11.29
N LYS A 140 11.47 -7.28 -10.84
CA LYS A 140 12.44 -8.15 -11.50
C LYS A 140 12.04 -9.63 -11.46
N VAL A 141 11.49 -10.11 -10.35
CA VAL A 141 11.20 -11.54 -10.17
C VAL A 141 9.81 -11.92 -10.67
N PHE A 142 8.80 -11.07 -10.45
CA PHE A 142 7.41 -11.39 -10.71
C PHE A 142 6.74 -10.49 -11.76
N GLY A 143 7.38 -9.42 -12.20
CA GLY A 143 6.78 -8.39 -13.06
C GLY A 143 5.73 -7.54 -12.33
N ILE A 144 5.70 -7.59 -11.01
CA ILE A 144 4.71 -6.89 -10.18
C ILE A 144 5.12 -5.43 -10.01
N LYS A 145 4.17 -4.51 -10.29
CA LYS A 145 4.35 -3.08 -10.07
C LYS A 145 3.92 -2.71 -8.65
N THR A 146 4.73 -1.91 -7.97
CA THR A 146 4.41 -1.38 -6.65
C THR A 146 3.98 0.08 -6.75
N TYR A 147 3.02 0.52 -5.94
CA TYR A 147 2.60 1.90 -5.84
C TYR A 147 2.16 2.25 -4.41
N CYS A 148 2.25 3.53 -4.07
CA CYS A 148 1.84 4.03 -2.76
C CYS A 148 0.98 5.29 -2.89
N TYR A 149 0.39 5.68 -1.75
CA TYR A 149 -0.10 7.03 -1.49
C TYR A 149 0.62 7.56 -0.27
N THR A 150 1.06 8.83 -0.30
CA THR A 150 1.81 9.43 0.80
C THR A 150 1.60 10.93 0.88
N CYS A 151 1.68 11.47 2.10
CA CYS A 151 1.75 12.90 2.39
C CYS A 151 3.10 13.30 3.02
N ARG A 152 4.06 12.37 3.13
CA ARG A 152 5.36 12.58 3.81
C ARG A 152 6.28 13.47 2.98
N GLU A 153 6.05 14.78 3.05
CA GLU A 153 6.84 15.77 2.32
C GLU A 153 8.25 16.00 2.89
N ASP A 154 8.51 15.47 4.07
CA ASP A 154 9.81 15.44 4.74
C ASP A 154 10.70 14.28 4.28
N LEU A 155 10.18 13.34 3.46
CA LEU A 155 10.93 12.20 2.95
C LEU A 155 11.29 12.35 1.46
N ASN A 156 12.40 11.75 1.08
CA ASN A 156 12.87 11.77 -0.31
C ASN A 156 12.36 10.54 -1.08
N PHE A 157 11.56 10.79 -2.11
CA PHE A 157 11.04 9.78 -3.03
C PHE A 157 11.72 9.80 -4.41
N SER A 158 12.85 10.48 -4.55
CA SER A 158 13.57 10.51 -5.83
C SER A 158 14.22 9.15 -6.12
N GLY A 159 14.02 8.63 -7.33
CA GLY A 159 14.63 7.38 -7.79
C GLY A 159 14.08 6.10 -7.16
N VAL A 160 12.96 6.17 -6.42
CA VAL A 160 12.32 4.96 -5.86
C VAL A 160 11.76 4.04 -6.95
N HIS A 161 11.77 2.75 -6.68
CA HIS A 161 11.26 1.71 -7.60
C HIS A 161 9.79 1.36 -7.37
N PHE A 162 8.98 2.36 -7.02
CA PHE A 162 7.53 2.26 -6.97
C PHE A 162 6.88 3.58 -7.39
N ILE A 163 5.62 3.50 -7.78
CA ILE A 163 4.87 4.66 -8.21
C ILE A 163 4.39 5.44 -6.98
N VAL A 164 4.76 6.70 -6.88
CA VAL A 164 4.35 7.62 -5.81
C VAL A 164 3.15 8.42 -6.26
N ASN A 165 2.02 8.29 -5.54
CA ASN A 165 0.88 9.17 -5.61
C ASN A 165 0.90 10.05 -4.35
N SER A 166 1.00 11.35 -4.49
CA SER A 166 1.08 12.26 -3.34
C SER A 166 -0.10 13.19 -3.25
N SER A 167 -0.60 13.41 -2.03
CA SER A 167 -1.53 14.49 -1.75
C SER A 167 -0.84 15.79 -1.30
N SER A 168 0.48 15.81 -1.19
CA SER A 168 1.25 17.04 -1.02
C SER A 168 1.88 17.49 -2.34
N PRO A 169 1.75 18.77 -2.74
CA PRO A 169 2.43 19.32 -3.90
C PRO A 169 3.94 19.43 -3.71
N ASN A 170 4.43 19.39 -2.47
CA ASN A 170 5.84 19.53 -2.12
C ASN A 170 6.66 18.25 -2.36
N ILE A 171 6.00 17.12 -2.63
CA ILE A 171 6.67 15.87 -2.95
C ILE A 171 6.92 15.80 -4.46
N LYS A 172 8.15 15.43 -4.85
CA LYS A 172 8.45 15.02 -6.21
C LYS A 172 7.82 13.64 -6.48
N ALA A 173 6.53 13.64 -6.80
CA ALA A 173 5.73 12.46 -7.04
C ALA A 173 5.60 12.15 -8.52
N HIS A 174 5.24 10.90 -8.86
CA HIS A 174 4.86 10.53 -10.22
C HIS A 174 3.54 11.20 -10.61
N ARG A 175 2.67 11.45 -9.62
CA ARG A 175 1.40 12.17 -9.79
C ARG A 175 0.88 12.70 -8.46
N TRP A 176 0.02 13.70 -8.55
CA TRP A 176 -0.68 14.22 -7.38
C TRP A 176 -2.10 13.65 -7.30
N PHE A 177 -2.53 13.34 -6.07
CA PHE A 177 -3.83 12.76 -5.78
C PHE A 177 -4.48 13.55 -4.65
N PHE A 178 -5.35 14.49 -4.99
CA PHE A 178 -5.98 15.37 -4.02
C PHE A 178 -7.38 14.92 -3.64
N CYS A 179 -7.62 14.75 -2.34
CA CYS A 179 -8.95 14.59 -1.79
C CYS A 179 -9.59 15.96 -1.57
N VAL A 180 -10.68 16.23 -2.26
CA VAL A 180 -11.43 17.49 -2.19
C VAL A 180 -12.86 17.24 -1.73
N ASP A 181 -13.49 18.23 -1.11
CA ASP A 181 -14.87 18.12 -0.68
C ASP A 181 -15.86 18.00 -1.87
N LYS A 182 -17.14 17.76 -1.56
CA LYS A 182 -18.17 17.58 -2.60
C LYS A 182 -18.34 18.82 -3.48
N PHE A 183 -18.28 20.00 -2.89
CA PHE A 183 -18.45 21.27 -3.62
C PHE A 183 -17.30 21.49 -4.57
N GLN A 184 -16.06 21.41 -4.08
CA GLN A 184 -14.85 21.52 -4.88
C GLN A 184 -14.82 20.48 -6.00
N PHE A 185 -15.17 19.21 -5.70
CA PHE A 185 -15.18 18.15 -6.70
C PHE A 185 -16.16 18.39 -7.85
N ASN A 186 -17.35 18.92 -7.55
CA ASN A 186 -18.36 19.21 -8.56
C ASN A 186 -18.00 20.43 -9.43
N ASN A 187 -17.25 21.38 -8.87
CA ASN A 187 -16.82 22.62 -9.54
C ASN A 187 -15.40 22.56 -10.12
N LEU A 188 -14.83 21.35 -10.23
CA LEU A 188 -13.55 21.17 -10.93
C LEU A 188 -13.70 21.52 -12.42
N PRO A 189 -12.66 22.11 -13.03
CA PRO A 189 -12.63 22.37 -14.49
C PRO A 189 -12.93 21.09 -15.31
N ASP A 190 -13.48 21.23 -16.48
CA ASP A 190 -13.88 20.10 -17.34
C ASP A 190 -12.69 19.20 -17.73
N ASN A 191 -11.50 19.77 -17.85
CA ASN A 191 -10.26 19.04 -18.13
C ASN A 191 -9.64 18.36 -16.89
N ALA A 192 -10.21 18.54 -15.69
CA ALA A 192 -9.70 17.91 -14.49
C ALA A 192 -9.97 16.39 -14.48
N VAL A 193 -8.96 15.62 -14.13
CA VAL A 193 -9.08 14.17 -14.03
C VAL A 193 -9.75 13.79 -12.70
N LYS A 194 -11.02 13.42 -12.76
CA LYS A 194 -11.82 12.99 -11.62
C LYS A 194 -11.65 11.49 -11.36
N CYS A 195 -11.34 11.12 -10.11
CA CYS A 195 -11.28 9.73 -9.69
C CYS A 195 -12.68 9.09 -9.75
N LYS A 196 -12.79 7.98 -10.47
CA LYS A 196 -14.07 7.25 -10.63
C LYS A 196 -14.45 6.42 -9.39
N GLY A 197 -13.55 6.27 -8.41
CA GLY A 197 -13.79 5.48 -7.20
C GLY A 197 -13.81 3.96 -7.41
N ASP A 198 -13.62 3.47 -8.63
CA ASP A 198 -13.52 2.04 -8.96
C ASP A 198 -12.23 1.77 -9.73
N CYS A 199 -11.21 1.32 -9.02
CA CYS A 199 -9.89 1.01 -9.58
C CYS A 199 -9.89 -0.26 -10.44
N ARG A 200 -10.95 -1.08 -10.40
CA ARG A 200 -11.12 -2.26 -11.28
C ARG A 200 -11.34 -1.83 -12.74
N LYS A 201 -11.91 -0.64 -12.93
CA LYS A 201 -12.18 -0.03 -14.24
C LYS A 201 -11.24 1.12 -14.58
N CYS A 202 -10.28 1.42 -13.71
CA CYS A 202 -9.39 2.55 -13.85
C CYS A 202 -7.97 2.16 -13.40
N SER A 203 -6.96 2.51 -14.18
CA SER A 203 -5.56 2.17 -13.90
C SER A 203 -4.67 3.39 -13.63
N LEU A 204 -5.22 4.60 -13.56
CA LEU A 204 -4.44 5.84 -13.53
C LEU A 204 -3.39 5.87 -12.40
N CYS A 205 -3.75 5.44 -11.18
CA CYS A 205 -2.88 5.51 -10.01
C CYS A 205 -1.71 4.50 -10.02
N PHE A 206 -1.79 3.45 -10.82
CA PHE A 206 -0.73 2.43 -10.96
C PHE A 206 -0.24 2.25 -12.40
N ASN A 207 -0.67 3.14 -13.32
CA ASN A 207 -0.15 3.21 -14.66
C ASN A 207 1.06 4.15 -14.70
N SER A 208 2.25 3.60 -14.93
CA SER A 208 3.50 4.38 -14.95
C SER A 208 3.58 5.46 -16.04
N ARG A 209 2.73 5.39 -17.06
CA ARG A 209 2.70 6.37 -18.16
C ARG A 209 1.90 7.64 -17.84
N TYR A 210 0.97 7.56 -16.88
CA TYR A 210 0.18 8.73 -16.50
C TYR A 210 0.98 9.61 -15.53
N GLN A 211 1.10 10.88 -15.86
CA GLN A 211 1.65 11.94 -15.02
C GLN A 211 0.65 13.08 -14.98
N GLY A 212 0.31 13.55 -13.78
CA GLY A 212 -0.66 14.65 -13.63
C GLY A 212 -1.39 14.62 -12.29
N VAL A 213 -2.48 15.35 -12.24
CA VAL A 213 -3.30 15.52 -11.03
C VAL A 213 -4.58 14.69 -11.14
N ILE A 214 -4.89 13.93 -10.09
CA ILE A 214 -6.16 13.21 -9.96
C ILE A 214 -6.89 13.79 -8.76
N TYR A 215 -8.14 14.17 -8.93
CA TYR A 215 -9.01 14.64 -7.86
C TYR A 215 -9.96 13.55 -7.40
N CYS A 216 -9.96 13.27 -6.10
CA CYS A 216 -10.86 12.32 -5.45
C CYS A 216 -11.84 13.07 -4.55
N LYS A 217 -13.11 12.67 -4.60
CA LYS A 217 -14.11 13.18 -3.66
C LYS A 217 -13.86 12.59 -2.28
N GLN A 218 -13.94 13.40 -1.24
CA GLN A 218 -13.94 12.95 0.16
C GLN A 218 -15.12 12.00 0.42
N HIS A 219 -14.92 11.03 1.29
CA HIS A 219 -15.90 9.97 1.65
C HIS A 219 -16.66 10.33 2.92
#